data_96aad9ab0be843abdeecad162e170d86
#
_entry.id   96aad9ab0be843abdeecad162e170d86
#
_cell.length_a   1.000
_cell.length_b   1.000
_cell.length_c   1.000
_cell.angle_alpha   90.00
_cell.angle_beta   90.00
_cell.angle_gamma   90.00
#
_symmetry.space_group_name_H-M   'P 1'
#
loop_
_entity.id
_entity.type
_entity.pdbx_description
1 polymer ?
#
loop_
_entity_poly.entity_id
_entity_poly.type
_entity_poly.pdbx_seq_one_letter_code
_entity_poly.pdbx_strand_id
1 'polypeptide(L)'
;MRNTKLQANCEVWNVPEAIDYMTQLAVYKPWFIEEPTSPDDILGHATIRRALAPYGVGIATGEQCQNRVMWKQMFQAQAIDIAQIDACRLGGVNEVLAVLLMAKKCDHNLKNY
;
A
#
# COMPACT_ATOMS: atom_id res chain seq x y z
N MET A 1 -8.18 -8.70 19.74
CA MET A 1 -8.32 -7.25 19.52
C MET A 1 -8.60 -7.01 18.05
N ARG A 2 -9.66 -6.28 17.71
CA ARG A 2 -9.97 -5.94 16.31
C ARG A 2 -8.98 -4.89 15.85
N ASN A 3 -8.21 -5.18 14.81
CA ASN A 3 -7.35 -4.19 14.17
C ASN A 3 -8.26 -3.16 13.49
N THR A 4 -8.13 -1.91 13.89
CA THR A 4 -8.90 -0.82 13.31
C THR A 4 -8.29 -0.44 11.96
N LYS A 5 -9.08 -0.51 10.88
CA LYS A 5 -8.70 0.09 9.59
C LYS A 5 -8.79 1.60 9.74
N LEU A 6 -7.70 2.29 9.44
CA LEU A 6 -7.74 3.72 9.18
C LEU A 6 -7.58 3.90 7.68
N GLN A 7 -8.56 4.54 7.06
CA GLN A 7 -8.53 4.93 5.66
C GLN A 7 -8.23 6.42 5.61
N ALA A 8 -7.11 6.79 4.98
CA ALA A 8 -6.88 8.16 4.58
C ALA A 8 -7.45 8.35 3.17
N ASN A 9 -8.04 9.50 2.90
CA ASN A 9 -8.44 9.84 1.54
C ASN A 9 -7.21 10.06 0.68
N CYS A 10 -7.23 9.48 -0.51
CA CYS A 10 -6.23 9.68 -1.55
C CYS A 10 -5.97 11.18 -1.78
N GLU A 11 -4.72 11.54 -2.06
CA GLU A 11 -4.32 12.87 -2.55
C GLU A 11 -4.40 14.03 -1.53
N VAL A 12 -4.66 13.75 -0.27
CA VAL A 12 -4.80 14.82 0.73
C VAL A 12 -3.47 15.24 1.32
N TRP A 13 -2.54 14.29 1.50
CA TRP A 13 -1.28 14.54 2.17
C TRP A 13 -0.08 14.41 1.24
N ASN A 14 0.89 15.32 1.41
CA ASN A 14 2.22 15.06 0.92
C ASN A 14 2.95 14.08 1.86
N VAL A 15 4.10 13.58 1.43
CA VAL A 15 4.85 12.52 2.16
C VAL A 15 5.22 12.94 3.59
N PRO A 16 5.76 14.16 3.86
CA PRO A 16 6.03 14.62 5.22
C PRO A 16 4.80 14.70 6.10
N GLU A 17 3.70 15.22 5.57
CA GLU A 17 2.42 15.33 6.31
C GLU A 17 1.87 13.94 6.66
N ALA A 18 1.88 13.02 5.70
CA ALA A 18 1.44 11.64 5.93
C ALA A 18 2.23 10.97 7.07
N ILE A 19 3.54 11.16 7.10
CA ILE A 19 4.41 10.61 8.14
C ILE A 19 4.07 11.23 9.50
N ASP A 20 3.93 12.56 9.56
CA ASP A 20 3.65 13.27 10.81
C ASP A 20 2.31 12.85 11.40
N TYR A 21 1.23 12.95 10.63
CA TYR A 21 -0.10 12.55 11.09
C TYR A 21 -0.19 11.09 11.49
N MET A 22 0.39 10.19 10.69
CA MET A 22 0.31 8.77 10.98
C MET A 22 1.17 8.34 12.16
N THR A 23 2.28 9.02 12.41
CA THR A 23 3.08 8.81 13.62
C THR A 23 2.27 9.17 14.87
N GLN A 24 1.52 10.27 14.85
CA GLN A 24 0.64 10.67 15.94
C GLN A 24 -0.52 9.67 16.14
N LEU A 25 -1.09 9.15 15.06
CA LEU A 25 -2.18 8.18 15.10
C LEU A 25 -1.73 6.75 15.44
N ALA A 26 -0.44 6.47 15.40
CA ALA A 26 0.11 5.14 15.69
C ALA A 26 -0.19 4.65 17.12
N VAL A 27 -0.49 5.55 18.07
CA VAL A 27 -0.92 5.21 19.44
C VAL A 27 -2.19 4.37 19.45
N TYR A 28 -3.05 4.50 18.45
CA TYR A 28 -4.28 3.72 18.28
C TYR A 28 -4.04 2.37 17.64
N LYS A 29 -2.80 2.05 17.27
CA LYS A 29 -2.36 0.78 16.66
C LYS A 29 -3.19 0.39 15.43
N PRO A 30 -3.33 1.26 14.41
CA PRO A 30 -3.96 0.87 13.17
C PRO A 30 -3.17 -0.28 12.56
N TRP A 31 -3.86 -1.19 11.89
CA TRP A 31 -3.19 -2.27 11.19
C TRP A 31 -2.47 -1.77 9.94
N PHE A 32 -3.15 -0.93 9.18
CA PHE A 32 -2.57 -0.28 8.00
C PHE A 32 -3.25 1.06 7.73
N ILE A 33 -2.61 1.86 6.89
CA ILE A 33 -3.19 3.03 6.25
C ILE A 33 -3.30 2.77 4.75
N GLU A 34 -4.40 3.22 4.16
CA GLU A 34 -4.69 3.08 2.75
C GLU A 34 -4.43 4.40 2.04
N GLU A 35 -3.63 4.34 0.96
CA GLU A 35 -3.28 5.48 0.10
C GLU A 35 -2.95 6.77 0.85
N PRO A 36 -1.88 6.76 1.68
CA PRO A 36 -1.53 7.93 2.50
C PRO A 36 -1.05 9.13 1.69
N THR A 37 -0.75 8.96 0.41
CA THR A 37 -0.37 9.99 -0.55
C THR A 37 -0.90 9.60 -1.93
N SER A 38 -0.61 10.39 -2.97
CA SER A 38 -1.06 10.09 -4.34
C SER A 38 -0.78 8.64 -4.73
N PRO A 39 -1.76 7.89 -5.27
CA PRO A 39 -1.58 6.49 -5.69
C PRO A 39 -0.48 6.31 -6.74
N ASP A 40 -0.13 7.36 -7.48
CA ASP A 40 0.93 7.34 -8.49
C ASP A 40 2.33 7.56 -7.89
N ASP A 41 2.42 7.97 -6.62
CA ASP A 41 3.71 8.23 -5.94
C ASP A 41 4.24 6.96 -5.25
N ILE A 42 4.81 6.06 -6.04
CA ILE A 42 5.39 4.79 -5.56
C ILE A 42 6.52 5.05 -4.55
N LEU A 43 7.40 6.02 -4.82
CA LEU A 43 8.53 6.32 -3.94
C LEU A 43 8.10 7.02 -2.67
N GLY A 44 7.05 7.84 -2.73
CA GLY A 44 6.40 8.42 -1.56
C GLY A 44 5.82 7.35 -0.64
N HIS A 45 5.09 6.38 -1.20
CA HIS A 45 4.59 5.23 -0.43
C HIS A 45 5.74 4.44 0.22
N ALA A 46 6.84 4.18 -0.51
CA ALA A 46 8.00 3.49 0.05
C ALA A 46 8.65 4.27 1.21
N THR A 47 8.67 5.60 1.12
CA THR A 47 9.20 6.48 2.16
C THR A 47 8.33 6.47 3.41
N ILE A 48 7.01 6.61 3.24
CA ILE A 48 6.04 6.54 4.33
C ILE A 48 6.09 5.16 5.01
N ARG A 49 6.12 4.08 4.22
CA ARG A 49 6.23 2.71 4.75
C ARG A 49 7.44 2.53 5.66
N ARG A 50 8.61 2.99 5.22
CA ARG A 50 9.84 2.91 6.04
C ARG A 50 9.73 3.70 7.33
N ALA A 51 9.12 4.88 7.28
CA ALA A 51 8.93 5.73 8.46
C ALA A 51 7.95 5.11 9.46
N LEU A 52 6.91 4.42 9.00
CA LEU A 52 5.86 3.83 9.84
C LEU A 52 6.17 2.40 10.31
N ALA A 53 7.15 1.73 9.71
CA ALA A 53 7.53 0.37 10.09
C ALA A 53 7.84 0.19 11.59
N PRO A 54 8.56 1.11 12.27
CA PRO A 54 8.82 1.00 13.71
C PRO A 54 7.55 1.01 14.58
N TYR A 55 6.46 1.58 14.05
CA TYR A 55 5.17 1.66 14.74
C TYR A 55 4.26 0.47 14.45
N GLY A 56 4.67 -0.42 13.54
CA GLY A 56 3.88 -1.59 13.14
C GLY A 56 2.67 -1.27 12.28
N VAL A 57 2.66 -0.09 11.62
CA VAL A 57 1.59 0.34 10.71
C VAL A 57 1.98 -0.02 9.28
N GLY A 58 1.17 -0.85 8.62
CA GLY A 58 1.36 -1.23 7.22
C GLY A 58 0.83 -0.19 6.24
N ILE A 59 1.24 -0.29 4.98
CA ILE A 59 0.75 0.53 3.87
C ILE A 59 -0.03 -0.35 2.91
N ALA A 60 -1.23 0.09 2.55
CA ALA A 60 -2.08 -0.53 1.54
C ALA A 60 -2.33 0.45 0.39
N THR A 61 -2.19 -0.02 -0.84
CA THR A 61 -2.62 0.69 -2.05
C THR A 61 -2.73 -0.28 -3.22
N GLY A 62 -3.24 0.17 -4.35
CA GLY A 62 -3.24 -0.57 -5.60
C GLY A 62 -4.56 -0.60 -6.35
N GLU A 63 -5.66 -0.08 -5.81
CA GLU A 63 -6.95 -0.03 -6.53
C GLU A 63 -6.88 0.83 -7.80
N GLN A 64 -5.94 1.80 -7.87
CA GLN A 64 -5.68 2.63 -9.05
C GLN A 64 -4.63 2.02 -10.00
N CYS A 65 -3.96 0.93 -9.60
CA CYS A 65 -2.84 0.36 -10.34
C CYS A 65 -3.32 -0.41 -11.58
N GLN A 66 -2.96 0.06 -12.76
CA GLN A 66 -3.56 -0.34 -14.04
C GLN A 66 -2.90 -1.55 -14.70
N ASN A 67 -1.67 -1.91 -14.33
CA ASN A 67 -0.92 -2.96 -15.01
C ASN A 67 0.18 -3.59 -14.15
N ARG A 68 0.61 -4.79 -14.57
CA ARG A 68 1.65 -5.57 -13.89
C ARG A 68 3.02 -4.87 -13.82
N VAL A 69 3.33 -3.92 -14.70
CA VAL A 69 4.62 -3.21 -14.67
C VAL A 69 4.66 -2.25 -13.50
N MET A 70 3.58 -1.50 -13.26
CA MET A 70 3.44 -0.65 -12.07
C MET A 70 3.47 -1.47 -10.78
N TRP A 71 2.76 -2.59 -10.74
CA TRP A 71 2.80 -3.52 -9.62
C TRP A 71 4.22 -4.02 -9.33
N LYS A 72 4.96 -4.41 -10.38
CA LYS A 72 6.36 -4.81 -10.24
C LYS A 72 7.21 -3.70 -9.63
N GLN A 73 7.06 -2.47 -10.08
CA GLN A 73 7.79 -1.31 -9.55
C GLN A 73 7.43 -1.08 -8.07
N MET A 74 6.16 -1.19 -7.71
CA MET A 74 5.66 -1.03 -6.35
C MET A 74 6.28 -2.08 -5.40
N PHE A 75 6.32 -3.34 -5.83
CA PHE A 75 6.98 -4.41 -5.07
C PHE A 75 8.49 -4.23 -4.96
N GLN A 76 9.17 -3.86 -6.05
CA GLN A 76 10.61 -3.62 -6.07
C GLN A 76 11.02 -2.43 -5.18
N ALA A 77 10.20 -1.38 -5.14
CA ALA A 77 10.40 -0.23 -4.26
C ALA A 77 10.07 -0.55 -2.79
N GLN A 78 9.50 -1.72 -2.50
CA GLN A 78 8.98 -2.07 -1.18
C GLN A 78 7.99 -1.01 -0.66
N ALA A 79 7.09 -0.56 -1.54
CA ALA A 79 6.19 0.55 -1.28
C ALA A 79 4.98 0.17 -0.42
N ILE A 80 4.62 -1.12 -0.37
CA ILE A 80 3.38 -1.60 0.24
C ILE A 80 3.59 -2.84 1.11
N ASP A 81 2.68 -3.06 2.02
CA ASP A 81 2.53 -4.29 2.81
C ASP A 81 1.29 -5.07 2.38
N ILE A 82 0.29 -4.37 1.85
CA ILE A 82 -0.99 -4.94 1.43
C ILE A 82 -1.28 -4.48 0.01
N ALA A 83 -1.44 -5.46 -0.91
CA ALA A 83 -1.79 -5.20 -2.29
C ALA A 83 -3.33 -5.22 -2.45
N GLN A 84 -3.91 -4.08 -2.80
CA GLN A 84 -5.34 -3.93 -3.09
C GLN A 84 -5.56 -4.05 -4.60
N ILE A 85 -5.75 -5.29 -5.06
CA ILE A 85 -5.90 -5.59 -6.48
C ILE A 85 -7.33 -5.34 -6.91
N ASP A 86 -7.54 -4.44 -7.87
CA ASP A 86 -8.82 -4.23 -8.53
C ASP A 86 -8.82 -4.93 -9.91
N ALA A 87 -9.62 -5.97 -10.04
CA ALA A 87 -9.76 -6.73 -11.29
C ALA A 87 -10.43 -5.92 -12.41
N CYS A 88 -11.14 -4.85 -12.09
CA CYS A 88 -11.75 -3.96 -13.08
C CYS A 88 -10.73 -2.97 -13.68
N ARG A 89 -9.64 -2.71 -12.97
CA ARG A 89 -8.56 -1.83 -13.43
C ARG A 89 -7.48 -2.58 -14.21
N LEU A 90 -7.23 -3.84 -13.84
CA LEU A 90 -6.28 -4.70 -14.52
C LEU A 90 -6.86 -5.28 -15.82
N GLY A 91 -5.99 -5.58 -16.78
CA GLY A 91 -6.34 -6.10 -18.10
C GLY A 91 -6.84 -7.55 -18.16
N GLY A 92 -7.49 -8.04 -17.07
CA GLY A 92 -8.12 -9.35 -17.01
C GLY A 92 -7.38 -10.35 -16.13
N VAL A 93 -7.84 -11.60 -16.18
CA VAL A 93 -7.39 -12.69 -15.28
C VAL A 93 -5.88 -12.91 -15.33
N ASN A 94 -5.26 -12.86 -16.49
CA ASN A 94 -3.82 -13.07 -16.65
C ASN A 94 -3.00 -11.99 -15.92
N GLU A 95 -3.44 -10.73 -15.96
CA GLU A 95 -2.79 -9.62 -15.24
C GLU A 95 -2.93 -9.82 -13.73
N VAL A 96 -4.12 -10.16 -13.26
CA VAL A 96 -4.37 -10.45 -11.83
C VAL A 96 -3.47 -11.58 -11.34
N LEU A 97 -3.42 -12.71 -12.08
CA LEU A 97 -2.56 -13.84 -11.74
C LEU A 97 -1.07 -13.45 -11.72
N ALA A 98 -0.63 -12.65 -12.69
CA ALA A 98 0.74 -12.16 -12.73
C ALA A 98 1.09 -11.32 -11.50
N VAL A 99 0.19 -10.43 -11.06
CA VAL A 99 0.38 -9.61 -9.87
C VAL A 99 0.45 -10.47 -8.61
N LEU A 100 -0.47 -11.44 -8.46
CA LEU A 100 -0.48 -12.37 -7.33
C LEU A 100 0.81 -13.19 -7.23
N LEU A 101 1.32 -13.68 -8.37
CA LEU A 101 2.58 -14.44 -8.41
C LEU A 101 3.79 -13.56 -8.08
N MET A 102 3.82 -12.32 -8.57
CA MET A 102 4.88 -11.37 -8.22
C MET A 102 4.88 -11.04 -6.73
N ALA A 103 3.71 -10.76 -6.17
CA ALA A 103 3.57 -10.46 -4.76
C ALA A 103 4.03 -11.64 -3.89
N LYS A 104 3.65 -12.88 -4.24
CA LYS A 104 4.13 -14.09 -3.57
C LYS A 104 5.65 -14.22 -3.66
N LYS A 105 6.24 -13.93 -4.82
CA LYS A 105 7.70 -14.00 -5.01
C LYS A 105 8.46 -12.96 -4.20
N CYS A 106 7.87 -11.80 -3.99
CA CYS A 106 8.49 -10.69 -3.25
C CYS A 106 8.25 -10.78 -1.72
N ASP A 107 7.71 -11.90 -1.24
CA ASP A 107 7.43 -12.17 0.19
C ASP A 107 6.51 -11.12 0.84
N HIS A 108 5.76 -10.39 0.02
CA HIS A 108 4.72 -9.52 0.52
C HIS A 108 3.58 -10.39 1.04
N ASN A 109 3.24 -10.22 2.31
CA ASN A 109 2.06 -10.81 2.90
C ASN A 109 0.83 -10.31 2.14
N LEU A 110 0.43 -11.06 1.11
CA LEU A 110 -0.82 -10.84 0.42
C LEU A 110 -1.95 -11.10 1.40
N LYS A 111 -2.41 -10.07 2.04
CA LYS A 111 -3.70 -10.12 2.69
C LYS A 111 -4.72 -9.72 1.63
N ASN A 112 -5.16 -10.72 0.87
CA ASN A 112 -6.26 -10.59 -0.07
C ASN A 112 -7.51 -10.16 0.70
N TYR A 113 -8.18 -9.18 0.16
CA TYR A 113 -9.58 -8.88 0.42
C TYR A 113 -10.46 -9.64 -0.57
#